data_352915e34956cc05064e7e7a48a1d8b2
#
_entry.id   352915e34956cc05064e7e7a48a1d8b2
#
_cell.length_a   1.000
_cell.length_b   1.000
_cell.length_c   1.000
_cell.angle_alpha   90.00
_cell.angle_beta   90.00
_cell.angle_gamma   90.00
#
_symmetry.space_group_name_H-M   'P 1'
#
loop_
_entity.id
_entity.type
_entity.pdbx_description
1 polymer ?
#
loop_
_entity_poly.entity_id
_entity_poly.type
_entity_poly.pdbx_seq_one_letter_code
_entity_poly.pdbx_strand_id
1 'polypeptide(L)'
;MIRFENVFKRYDGGAPAVTDLTLDIPEASITVFVGPSGCGKTTSLRMVNRMVDATSGTIEVDGRDISAVPPHQLRRSMGYVMQAGGLMPHRTIAENIATVPRLLGTSRAQARGRALELLETVGLDRDLAGRYPAQLSGGQQQRVGVARALAADPPILLMDEPFSAVDPVVRTELQNELLRLQSQLSKTIVFVTHDIDEAILLGDHVAVMGNGGVLQHFSPPAELLHAPANDFVARFIGRDRGFRALSFRPASDLDWSPAAGYSEADLEAAVAIPRAASVRAALDAALTSLSGLVVAQDQDGAVAGVLDAAGIGRQIGGRDSDVVA
;
A
#
# COMPACT_ATOMS: atom_id res chain seq x y z
N MET A 1 -17.72 -0.08 2.10
CA MET A 1 -17.23 -0.85 3.27
C MET A 1 -17.30 -2.34 2.96
N ILE A 2 -16.27 -3.13 3.34
CA ILE A 2 -16.26 -4.60 3.18
C ILE A 2 -16.25 -5.20 4.59
N ARG A 3 -17.15 -6.15 4.87
CA ARG A 3 -17.24 -6.85 6.16
C ARG A 3 -17.09 -8.34 5.96
N PHE A 4 -16.21 -8.95 6.74
CA PHE A 4 -16.13 -10.40 6.93
C PHE A 4 -16.73 -10.74 8.30
N GLU A 5 -17.62 -11.74 8.35
CA GLU A 5 -18.27 -12.19 9.57
C GLU A 5 -18.14 -13.70 9.70
N ASN A 6 -17.31 -14.17 10.65
CA ASN A 6 -17.01 -15.56 10.93
C ASN A 6 -16.68 -16.39 9.69
N VAL A 7 -15.90 -15.80 8.77
CA VAL A 7 -15.62 -16.39 7.45
C VAL A 7 -14.62 -17.54 7.60
N PHE A 8 -14.98 -18.67 7.03
CA PHE A 8 -14.17 -19.87 7.02
C PHE A 8 -13.97 -20.38 5.59
N LYS A 9 -12.74 -20.80 5.25
CA LYS A 9 -12.43 -21.44 3.99
C LYS A 9 -11.57 -22.67 4.17
N ARG A 10 -12.08 -23.80 3.67
CA ARG A 10 -11.34 -25.06 3.52
C ARG A 10 -11.44 -25.55 2.09
N TYR A 11 -10.33 -25.96 1.52
CA TYR A 11 -10.29 -26.69 0.26
C TYR A 11 -10.38 -28.19 0.54
N ASP A 12 -10.85 -28.97 -0.42
CA ASP A 12 -11.09 -30.41 -0.27
C ASP A 12 -9.87 -31.14 0.28
N GLY A 13 -10.06 -31.85 1.40
CA GLY A 13 -9.03 -32.67 2.05
C GLY A 13 -7.89 -31.94 2.75
N GLY A 14 -7.89 -30.59 2.75
CA GLY A 14 -6.80 -29.77 3.28
C GLY A 14 -7.04 -29.20 4.67
N ALA A 15 -5.99 -28.62 5.25
CA ALA A 15 -6.11 -27.71 6.39
C ALA A 15 -6.91 -26.45 6.01
N PRO A 16 -7.55 -25.76 6.97
CA PRO A 16 -8.22 -24.50 6.69
C PRO A 16 -7.26 -23.46 6.11
N ALA A 17 -7.68 -22.82 5.02
CA ALA A 17 -6.95 -21.70 4.43
C ALA A 17 -7.31 -20.36 5.09
N VAL A 18 -8.54 -20.25 5.61
CA VAL A 18 -9.03 -19.11 6.41
C VAL A 18 -9.90 -19.67 7.53
N THR A 19 -9.67 -19.19 8.75
CA THR A 19 -10.35 -19.64 9.96
C THR A 19 -10.90 -18.46 10.71
N ASP A 20 -12.23 -18.41 10.86
CA ASP A 20 -12.97 -17.45 11.69
C ASP A 20 -12.56 -15.98 11.46
N LEU A 21 -12.41 -15.61 10.17
CA LEU A 21 -12.04 -14.25 9.81
C LEU A 21 -13.25 -13.32 10.03
N THR A 22 -13.12 -12.44 11.03
CA THR A 22 -14.05 -11.36 11.31
C THR A 22 -13.28 -10.05 11.23
N LEU A 23 -13.67 -9.16 10.28
CA LEU A 23 -12.93 -7.95 9.94
C LEU A 23 -13.83 -6.97 9.22
N ASP A 24 -13.80 -5.71 9.64
CA ASP A 24 -14.40 -4.58 8.94
C ASP A 24 -13.33 -3.77 8.21
N ILE A 25 -13.39 -3.69 6.89
CA ILE A 25 -12.50 -2.87 6.05
C ILE A 25 -13.19 -1.53 5.84
N PRO A 26 -12.59 -0.42 6.29
CA PRO A 26 -13.18 0.91 6.14
C PRO A 26 -13.28 1.33 4.67
N GLU A 27 -14.25 2.19 4.38
CA GLU A 27 -14.42 2.80 3.07
C GLU A 27 -13.35 3.86 2.82
N ALA A 28 -13.00 4.07 1.55
CA ALA A 28 -12.03 5.09 1.11
C ALA A 28 -10.66 4.99 1.79
N SER A 29 -10.22 3.79 2.16
CA SER A 29 -8.95 3.49 2.83
C SER A 29 -8.20 2.36 2.14
N ILE A 30 -6.91 2.27 2.40
CA ILE A 30 -6.05 1.14 2.03
C ILE A 30 -5.96 0.20 3.24
N THR A 31 -6.52 -0.99 3.13
CA THR A 31 -6.32 -2.08 4.11
C THR A 31 -5.34 -3.09 3.53
N VAL A 32 -4.24 -3.32 4.23
CA VAL A 32 -3.19 -4.24 3.79
C VAL A 32 -3.28 -5.55 4.57
N PHE A 33 -3.43 -6.67 3.86
CA PHE A 33 -3.30 -8.02 4.39
C PHE A 33 -1.83 -8.44 4.29
N VAL A 34 -1.17 -8.66 5.42
CA VAL A 34 0.23 -9.06 5.50
C VAL A 34 0.40 -10.32 6.34
N GLY A 35 1.44 -11.09 6.09
CA GLY A 35 1.72 -12.32 6.84
C GLY A 35 2.56 -13.31 6.04
N PRO A 36 2.97 -14.45 6.62
CA PRO A 36 3.77 -15.48 5.97
C PRO A 36 3.14 -15.99 4.67
N SER A 37 3.97 -16.57 3.80
CA SER A 37 3.48 -17.24 2.59
C SER A 37 2.54 -18.39 2.95
N GLY A 38 1.43 -18.52 2.20
CA GLY A 38 0.44 -19.58 2.42
C GLY A 38 -0.51 -19.35 3.61
N CYS A 39 -0.44 -18.23 4.32
CA CYS A 39 -1.31 -17.97 5.48
C CYS A 39 -2.76 -17.58 5.13
N GLY A 40 -3.16 -17.53 3.86
CA GLY A 40 -4.56 -17.31 3.47
C GLY A 40 -4.90 -15.90 2.92
N LYS A 41 -3.95 -14.96 2.85
CA LYS A 41 -4.16 -13.57 2.35
C LYS A 41 -4.86 -13.53 0.98
N THR A 42 -4.24 -14.15 -0.02
CA THR A 42 -4.79 -14.23 -1.38
C THR A 42 -6.15 -14.93 -1.41
N THR A 43 -6.37 -15.95 -0.57
CA THR A 43 -7.67 -16.62 -0.45
C THR A 43 -8.71 -15.65 0.09
N SER A 44 -8.41 -14.91 1.16
CA SER A 44 -9.29 -13.89 1.72
C SER A 44 -9.64 -12.81 0.70
N LEU A 45 -8.63 -12.30 -0.03
CA LEU A 45 -8.83 -11.32 -1.10
C LEU A 45 -9.76 -11.86 -2.19
N ARG A 46 -9.55 -13.11 -2.64
CA ARG A 46 -10.32 -13.75 -3.71
C ARG A 46 -11.74 -14.13 -3.29
N MET A 47 -12.02 -14.22 -2.00
CA MET A 47 -13.39 -14.39 -1.52
C MET A 47 -14.22 -13.13 -1.69
N VAL A 48 -13.63 -11.92 -1.57
CA VAL A 48 -14.37 -10.65 -1.74
C VAL A 48 -15.02 -10.55 -3.13
N ASN A 49 -14.35 -11.00 -4.19
CA ASN A 49 -14.87 -10.97 -5.55
C ASN A 49 -15.46 -12.32 -6.01
N ARG A 50 -15.61 -13.26 -5.09
CA ARG A 50 -16.14 -14.61 -5.37
C ARG A 50 -15.37 -15.36 -6.47
N MET A 51 -14.04 -15.12 -6.61
CA MET A 51 -13.18 -16.04 -7.34
C MET A 51 -13.01 -17.37 -6.57
N VAL A 52 -13.16 -17.28 -5.25
CA VAL A 52 -13.22 -18.41 -4.32
C VAL A 52 -14.44 -18.17 -3.44
N ASP A 53 -15.35 -19.13 -3.35
CA ASP A 53 -16.48 -19.04 -2.42
C ASP A 53 -16.03 -19.43 -0.99
N ALA A 54 -16.55 -18.74 0.03
CA ALA A 54 -16.38 -19.13 1.42
C ALA A 54 -17.02 -20.50 1.68
N THR A 55 -16.49 -21.24 2.63
CA THR A 55 -17.10 -22.52 3.08
C THR A 55 -18.26 -22.25 4.06
N SER A 56 -18.09 -21.22 4.92
CA SER A 56 -19.12 -20.71 5.82
C SER A 56 -18.79 -19.27 6.23
N GLY A 57 -19.70 -18.62 6.95
CA GLY A 57 -19.64 -17.19 7.28
C GLY A 57 -20.17 -16.32 6.15
N THR A 58 -20.18 -15.01 6.37
CA THR A 58 -20.76 -14.04 5.44
C THR A 58 -19.71 -12.98 5.06
N ILE A 59 -19.72 -12.57 3.80
CA ILE A 59 -18.95 -11.42 3.32
C ILE A 59 -19.95 -10.42 2.73
N GLU A 60 -19.90 -9.20 3.23
CA GLU A 60 -20.74 -8.11 2.75
C GLU A 60 -19.90 -7.04 2.08
N VAL A 61 -20.46 -6.44 1.05
CA VAL A 61 -19.92 -5.25 0.37
C VAL A 61 -21.03 -4.21 0.33
N ASP A 62 -20.78 -3.06 0.92
CA ASP A 62 -21.73 -1.96 1.07
C ASP A 62 -23.07 -2.42 1.68
N GLY A 63 -22.98 -3.27 2.72
CA GLY A 63 -24.12 -3.82 3.43
C GLY A 63 -24.93 -4.88 2.66
N ARG A 64 -24.38 -5.41 1.56
CA ARG A 64 -25.02 -6.47 0.77
C ARG A 64 -24.17 -7.74 0.83
N ASP A 65 -24.82 -8.85 1.18
CA ASP A 65 -24.16 -10.16 1.09
C ASP A 65 -23.78 -10.45 -0.37
N ILE A 66 -22.49 -10.68 -0.61
CA ILE A 66 -21.96 -10.98 -1.94
C ILE A 66 -22.50 -12.29 -2.51
N SER A 67 -22.97 -13.23 -1.66
CA SER A 67 -23.51 -14.51 -2.10
C SER A 67 -24.83 -14.33 -2.88
N ALA A 68 -25.58 -13.26 -2.58
CA ALA A 68 -26.81 -12.90 -3.26
C ALA A 68 -26.59 -12.21 -4.62
N VAL A 69 -25.35 -11.79 -4.93
CA VAL A 69 -25.02 -11.10 -6.18
C VAL A 69 -24.44 -12.09 -7.20
N PRO A 70 -24.88 -12.11 -8.46
CA PRO A 70 -24.27 -12.95 -9.49
C PRO A 70 -22.76 -12.65 -9.63
N PRO A 71 -21.85 -13.66 -9.62
CA PRO A 71 -20.41 -13.45 -9.58
C PRO A 71 -19.86 -12.54 -10.69
N HIS A 72 -20.43 -12.60 -11.88
CA HIS A 72 -20.00 -11.77 -13.00
C HIS A 72 -20.36 -10.28 -12.83
N GLN A 73 -21.45 -9.97 -12.14
CA GLN A 73 -21.84 -8.58 -11.80
C GLN A 73 -20.93 -8.04 -10.71
N LEU A 74 -20.73 -8.82 -9.65
CA LEU A 74 -19.82 -8.47 -8.55
C LEU A 74 -18.39 -8.17 -9.07
N ARG A 75 -17.83 -9.06 -9.91
CA ARG A 75 -16.48 -8.87 -10.47
C ARG A 75 -16.35 -7.66 -11.39
N ARG A 76 -17.43 -7.24 -12.06
CA ARG A 76 -17.41 -6.04 -12.91
C ARG A 76 -17.48 -4.75 -12.09
N SER A 77 -17.97 -4.78 -10.85
CA SER A 77 -18.04 -3.63 -9.95
C SER A 77 -16.74 -3.40 -9.18
N MET A 78 -15.75 -4.29 -9.29
CA MET A 78 -14.48 -4.22 -8.59
C MET A 78 -13.31 -4.24 -9.58
N GLY A 79 -12.25 -3.49 -9.28
CA GLY A 79 -10.97 -3.64 -9.96
C GLY A 79 -10.16 -4.76 -9.33
N TYR A 80 -9.46 -5.55 -10.14
CA TYR A 80 -8.59 -6.62 -9.65
C TYR A 80 -7.21 -6.57 -10.33
N VAL A 81 -6.18 -6.41 -9.52
CA VAL A 81 -4.77 -6.46 -9.95
C VAL A 81 -4.19 -7.81 -9.52
N MET A 82 -3.79 -8.59 -10.50
CA MET A 82 -3.22 -9.93 -10.28
C MET A 82 -1.70 -9.86 -10.08
N GLN A 83 -1.14 -10.75 -9.29
CA GLN A 83 0.29 -10.87 -9.01
C GLN A 83 1.15 -10.93 -10.29
N ALA A 84 0.73 -11.63 -11.31
CA ALA A 84 1.45 -11.79 -12.59
C ALA A 84 0.93 -10.86 -13.71
N GLY A 85 0.33 -9.70 -13.38
CA GLY A 85 -0.25 -8.77 -14.36
C GLY A 85 -1.50 -9.30 -15.07
N GLY A 86 -1.57 -10.58 -15.40
CA GLY A 86 -2.75 -11.25 -15.96
C GLY A 86 -3.29 -10.62 -17.25
N LEU A 87 -2.43 -10.01 -18.06
CA LEU A 87 -2.81 -9.38 -19.33
C LEU A 87 -3.11 -10.45 -20.37
N MET A 88 -4.09 -10.17 -21.23
CA MET A 88 -4.42 -11.03 -22.38
C MET A 88 -3.35 -10.87 -23.45
N PRO A 89 -2.55 -11.92 -23.73
CA PRO A 89 -1.36 -11.80 -24.59
C PRO A 89 -1.70 -11.49 -26.06
N HIS A 90 -2.89 -11.86 -26.50
CA HIS A 90 -3.39 -11.66 -27.87
C HIS A 90 -4.12 -10.33 -28.08
N ARG A 91 -4.19 -9.48 -27.05
CA ARG A 91 -4.79 -8.14 -27.09
C ARG A 91 -3.73 -7.07 -26.92
N THR A 92 -3.93 -5.94 -27.58
CA THR A 92 -3.10 -4.76 -27.35
C THR A 92 -3.26 -4.22 -25.95
N ILE A 93 -2.37 -3.35 -25.51
CA ILE A 93 -2.42 -2.72 -24.17
C ILE A 93 -3.71 -1.93 -24.01
N ALA A 94 -4.09 -1.10 -24.99
CA ALA A 94 -5.36 -0.38 -24.94
C ALA A 94 -6.57 -1.31 -24.87
N GLU A 95 -6.56 -2.43 -25.58
CA GLU A 95 -7.65 -3.43 -25.52
C GLU A 95 -7.70 -4.18 -24.20
N ASN A 96 -6.54 -4.44 -23.56
CA ASN A 96 -6.48 -4.98 -22.21
C ASN A 96 -7.16 -4.05 -21.21
N ILE A 97 -6.79 -2.76 -21.22
CA ILE A 97 -7.36 -1.74 -20.32
C ILE A 97 -8.86 -1.57 -20.61
N ALA A 98 -9.26 -1.48 -21.86
CA ALA A 98 -10.64 -1.26 -22.28
C ALA A 98 -11.59 -2.46 -22.04
N THR A 99 -11.09 -3.61 -21.54
CA THR A 99 -11.89 -4.86 -21.45
C THR A 99 -13.14 -4.68 -20.60
N VAL A 100 -13.04 -4.21 -19.36
CA VAL A 100 -14.18 -4.08 -18.45
C VAL A 100 -15.14 -2.98 -18.90
N PRO A 101 -14.71 -1.76 -19.25
CA PRO A 101 -15.59 -0.74 -19.83
C PRO A 101 -16.42 -1.27 -21.03
N ARG A 102 -15.79 -2.03 -21.93
CA ARG A 102 -16.47 -2.64 -23.08
C ARG A 102 -17.54 -3.66 -22.66
N LEU A 103 -17.28 -4.45 -21.62
CA LEU A 103 -18.25 -5.40 -21.05
C LEU A 103 -19.42 -4.69 -20.36
N LEU A 104 -19.20 -3.44 -19.91
CA LEU A 104 -20.23 -2.59 -19.31
C LEU A 104 -21.01 -1.76 -20.35
N GLY A 105 -20.71 -1.93 -21.67
CA GLY A 105 -21.45 -1.27 -22.74
C GLY A 105 -20.85 0.07 -23.21
N THR A 106 -19.70 0.51 -22.65
CA THR A 106 -19.00 1.71 -23.14
C THR A 106 -18.63 1.54 -24.60
N SER A 107 -18.79 2.57 -25.43
CA SER A 107 -18.41 2.53 -26.84
C SER A 107 -16.91 2.27 -27.05
N ARG A 108 -16.51 1.71 -28.21
CA ARG A 108 -15.10 1.42 -28.48
C ARG A 108 -14.23 2.68 -28.42
N ALA A 109 -14.73 3.80 -28.94
CA ALA A 109 -14.02 5.06 -28.95
C ALA A 109 -13.80 5.59 -27.53
N GLN A 110 -14.83 5.63 -26.70
CA GLN A 110 -14.75 6.08 -25.31
C GLN A 110 -13.83 5.18 -24.46
N ALA A 111 -13.97 3.84 -24.57
CA ALA A 111 -13.14 2.91 -23.84
C ALA A 111 -11.66 3.02 -24.25
N ARG A 112 -11.36 3.30 -25.53
CA ARG A 112 -10.01 3.58 -26.00
C ARG A 112 -9.48 4.91 -25.47
N GLY A 113 -10.30 5.96 -25.48
CA GLY A 113 -9.93 7.27 -24.90
C GLY A 113 -9.56 7.12 -23.42
N ARG A 114 -10.40 6.44 -22.65
CA ARG A 114 -10.14 6.14 -21.22
C ARG A 114 -8.87 5.32 -21.02
N ALA A 115 -8.59 4.37 -21.91
CA ALA A 115 -7.36 3.58 -21.83
C ALA A 115 -6.10 4.44 -22.02
N LEU A 116 -6.12 5.42 -22.93
CA LEU A 116 -5.02 6.34 -23.16
C LEU A 116 -4.78 7.28 -21.95
N GLU A 117 -5.87 7.81 -21.35
CA GLU A 117 -5.79 8.62 -20.12
C GLU A 117 -5.15 7.82 -18.97
N LEU A 118 -5.60 6.58 -18.79
CA LEU A 118 -5.09 5.71 -17.72
C LEU A 118 -3.65 5.28 -17.92
N LEU A 119 -3.17 5.15 -19.17
CA LEU A 119 -1.74 4.92 -19.41
C LEU A 119 -0.92 6.08 -18.84
N GLU A 120 -1.29 7.33 -19.13
CA GLU A 120 -0.61 8.50 -18.55
C GLU A 120 -0.73 8.55 -17.03
N THR A 121 -1.92 8.23 -16.50
CA THR A 121 -2.17 8.17 -15.05
C THR A 121 -1.22 7.22 -14.34
N VAL A 122 -0.87 6.08 -14.94
CA VAL A 122 0.09 5.13 -14.37
C VAL A 122 1.54 5.36 -14.84
N GLY A 123 1.84 6.53 -15.39
CA GLY A 123 3.19 6.92 -15.82
C GLY A 123 3.69 6.13 -17.02
N LEU A 124 2.82 5.75 -17.95
CA LEU A 124 3.16 5.09 -19.20
C LEU A 124 2.82 5.97 -20.41
N ASP A 125 3.70 5.90 -21.43
CA ASP A 125 3.49 6.62 -22.69
C ASP A 125 2.27 6.07 -23.45
N ARG A 126 1.48 6.96 -24.04
CA ARG A 126 0.34 6.62 -24.91
C ARG A 126 0.73 5.77 -26.11
N ASP A 127 1.97 5.88 -26.59
CA ASP A 127 2.50 5.12 -27.71
C ASP A 127 2.55 3.60 -27.43
N LEU A 128 2.53 3.21 -26.15
CA LEU A 128 2.43 1.81 -25.76
C LEU A 128 1.04 1.19 -26.01
N ALA A 129 0.01 1.99 -26.25
CA ALA A 129 -1.37 1.55 -26.41
C ALA A 129 -1.58 0.48 -27.51
N GLY A 130 -0.79 0.58 -28.59
CA GLY A 130 -0.83 -0.36 -29.71
C GLY A 130 0.03 -1.61 -29.55
N ARG A 131 0.90 -1.66 -28.52
CA ARG A 131 1.78 -2.81 -28.27
C ARG A 131 1.03 -3.96 -27.63
N TYR A 132 1.66 -5.13 -27.64
CA TYR A 132 1.20 -6.34 -26.96
C TYR A 132 1.97 -6.55 -25.65
N PRO A 133 1.42 -7.28 -24.67
CA PRO A 133 2.08 -7.51 -23.37
C PRO A 133 3.52 -8.01 -23.49
N ALA A 134 3.81 -8.91 -24.42
CA ALA A 134 5.16 -9.45 -24.64
C ALA A 134 6.22 -8.40 -25.04
N GLN A 135 5.79 -7.22 -25.45
CA GLN A 135 6.67 -6.11 -25.86
C GLN A 135 6.95 -5.11 -24.71
N LEU A 136 6.43 -5.39 -23.51
CA LEU A 136 6.56 -4.56 -22.32
C LEU A 136 7.43 -5.25 -21.27
N SER A 137 8.16 -4.44 -20.47
CA SER A 137 8.83 -4.94 -19.27
C SER A 137 7.81 -5.42 -18.21
N GLY A 138 8.24 -6.23 -17.23
CA GLY A 138 7.38 -6.70 -16.15
C GLY A 138 6.72 -5.56 -15.38
N GLY A 139 7.48 -4.50 -15.06
CA GLY A 139 6.94 -3.30 -14.39
C GLY A 139 5.92 -2.55 -15.25
N GLN A 140 6.15 -2.42 -16.56
CA GLN A 140 5.17 -1.83 -17.48
C GLN A 140 3.90 -2.67 -17.57
N GLN A 141 4.01 -4.00 -17.64
CA GLN A 141 2.83 -4.89 -17.62
C GLN A 141 2.03 -4.74 -16.32
N GLN A 142 2.71 -4.55 -15.19
CA GLN A 142 2.07 -4.34 -13.89
C GLN A 142 1.30 -3.01 -13.86
N ARG A 143 1.91 -1.91 -14.34
CA ARG A 143 1.23 -0.61 -14.49
C ARG A 143 -0.01 -0.71 -15.39
N VAL A 144 0.07 -1.46 -16.48
CA VAL A 144 -1.09 -1.75 -17.34
C VAL A 144 -2.16 -2.54 -16.58
N GLY A 145 -1.76 -3.49 -15.72
CA GLY A 145 -2.67 -4.22 -14.84
C GLY A 145 -3.44 -3.30 -13.89
N VAL A 146 -2.76 -2.31 -13.29
CA VAL A 146 -3.38 -1.27 -12.47
C VAL A 146 -4.33 -0.39 -13.31
N ALA A 147 -3.88 0.09 -14.48
CA ALA A 147 -4.73 0.87 -15.39
C ALA A 147 -6.00 0.12 -15.79
N ARG A 148 -5.89 -1.19 -16.08
CA ARG A 148 -7.04 -2.05 -16.38
C ARG A 148 -8.01 -2.16 -15.19
N ALA A 149 -7.49 -2.30 -13.99
CA ALA A 149 -8.32 -2.37 -12.79
C ALA A 149 -9.10 -1.07 -12.54
N LEU A 150 -8.50 0.09 -12.87
CA LEU A 150 -9.10 1.42 -12.74
C LEU A 150 -10.06 1.78 -13.89
N ALA A 151 -10.05 1.03 -15.01
CA ALA A 151 -10.68 1.46 -16.26
C ALA A 151 -12.19 1.67 -16.18
N ALA A 152 -12.87 0.87 -15.36
CA ALA A 152 -14.32 0.96 -15.13
C ALA A 152 -14.68 1.90 -13.96
N ASP A 153 -13.71 2.62 -13.41
CA ASP A 153 -13.85 3.49 -12.24
C ASP A 153 -14.52 2.79 -11.03
N PRO A 154 -14.06 1.59 -10.63
CA PRO A 154 -14.69 0.85 -9.56
C PRO A 154 -14.46 1.53 -8.20
N PRO A 155 -15.42 1.42 -7.24
CA PRO A 155 -15.25 1.93 -5.88
C PRO A 155 -14.24 1.09 -5.07
N ILE A 156 -14.04 -0.18 -5.43
CA ILE A 156 -13.19 -1.13 -4.71
C ILE A 156 -12.09 -1.65 -5.65
N LEU A 157 -10.86 -1.65 -5.15
CA LEU A 157 -9.70 -2.24 -5.80
C LEU A 157 -9.13 -3.37 -4.94
N LEU A 158 -8.98 -4.54 -5.53
CA LEU A 158 -8.36 -5.71 -4.92
C LEU A 158 -6.99 -5.94 -5.57
N MET A 159 -5.92 -5.95 -4.79
CA MET A 159 -4.55 -6.04 -5.29
C MET A 159 -3.82 -7.23 -4.65
N ASP A 160 -3.46 -8.23 -5.46
CA ASP A 160 -2.80 -9.46 -5.02
C ASP A 160 -1.30 -9.40 -5.34
N GLU A 161 -0.48 -9.04 -4.36
CA GLU A 161 0.99 -8.85 -4.46
C GLU A 161 1.42 -8.04 -5.70
N PRO A 162 0.87 -6.84 -5.93
CA PRO A 162 1.02 -6.13 -7.20
C PRO A 162 2.46 -5.70 -7.51
N PHE A 163 3.37 -5.68 -6.54
CA PHE A 163 4.74 -5.23 -6.72
C PHE A 163 5.81 -6.32 -6.55
N SER A 164 5.39 -7.59 -6.36
CA SER A 164 6.32 -8.69 -6.07
C SER A 164 7.31 -9.01 -7.20
N ALA A 165 6.94 -8.75 -8.45
CA ALA A 165 7.76 -9.02 -9.64
C ALA A 165 8.45 -7.75 -10.21
N VAL A 166 8.52 -6.67 -9.43
CA VAL A 166 9.04 -5.37 -9.88
C VAL A 166 10.36 -5.06 -9.18
N ASP A 167 11.32 -4.48 -9.91
CA ASP A 167 12.59 -4.05 -9.30
C ASP A 167 12.38 -2.94 -8.25
N PRO A 168 13.32 -2.77 -7.29
CA PRO A 168 13.13 -1.87 -6.15
C PRO A 168 12.88 -0.41 -6.53
N VAL A 169 13.51 0.11 -7.58
CA VAL A 169 13.34 1.51 -8.00
C VAL A 169 11.95 1.74 -8.54
N VAL A 170 11.52 0.90 -9.49
CA VAL A 170 10.18 0.97 -10.10
C VAL A 170 9.10 0.68 -9.06
N ARG A 171 9.37 -0.21 -8.07
CA ARG A 171 8.46 -0.49 -6.96
C ARG A 171 8.15 0.77 -6.16
N THR A 172 9.17 1.53 -5.77
CA THR A 172 8.99 2.80 -5.05
C THR A 172 8.15 3.81 -5.83
N GLU A 173 8.40 3.94 -7.15
CA GLU A 173 7.59 4.80 -8.01
C GLU A 173 6.11 4.38 -8.04
N LEU A 174 5.85 3.06 -8.15
CA LEU A 174 4.48 2.50 -8.17
C LEU A 174 3.75 2.68 -6.84
N GLN A 175 4.46 2.53 -5.72
CA GLN A 175 3.92 2.77 -4.38
C GLN A 175 3.51 4.23 -4.21
N ASN A 176 4.37 5.16 -4.59
CA ASN A 176 4.08 6.59 -4.54
C ASN A 176 2.89 6.95 -5.45
N GLU A 177 2.83 6.36 -6.65
CA GLU A 177 1.72 6.57 -7.58
C GLU A 177 0.40 6.01 -7.03
N LEU A 178 0.43 4.84 -6.36
CA LEU A 178 -0.76 4.28 -5.70
C LEU A 178 -1.28 5.21 -4.60
N LEU A 179 -0.40 5.74 -3.74
CA LEU A 179 -0.77 6.71 -2.69
C LEU A 179 -1.35 7.99 -3.29
N ARG A 180 -0.74 8.51 -4.36
CA ARG A 180 -1.26 9.67 -5.08
C ARG A 180 -2.65 9.41 -5.68
N LEU A 181 -2.85 8.27 -6.31
CA LEU A 181 -4.15 7.88 -6.86
C LEU A 181 -5.20 7.71 -5.76
N GLN A 182 -4.83 7.10 -4.64
CA GLN A 182 -5.74 6.93 -3.51
C GLN A 182 -6.20 8.27 -2.93
N SER A 183 -5.27 9.22 -2.71
CA SER A 183 -5.61 10.55 -2.19
C SER A 183 -6.56 11.35 -3.10
N GLN A 184 -6.50 11.10 -4.43
CA GLN A 184 -7.34 11.78 -5.41
C GLN A 184 -8.69 11.10 -5.65
N LEU A 185 -8.74 9.77 -5.57
CA LEU A 185 -9.90 8.98 -6.02
C LEU A 185 -10.74 8.43 -4.87
N SER A 186 -10.27 8.52 -3.64
CA SER A 186 -10.97 8.01 -2.42
C SER A 186 -11.51 6.58 -2.60
N LYS A 187 -10.71 5.67 -3.19
CA LYS A 187 -11.11 4.27 -3.42
C LYS A 187 -10.86 3.42 -2.18
N THR A 188 -11.69 2.42 -1.97
CA THR A 188 -11.39 1.36 -0.99
C THR A 188 -10.45 0.35 -1.63
N ILE A 189 -9.27 0.17 -1.05
CA ILE A 189 -8.23 -0.72 -1.56
C ILE A 189 -7.97 -1.83 -0.56
N VAL A 190 -8.07 -3.08 -1.02
CA VAL A 190 -7.57 -4.25 -0.27
C VAL A 190 -6.30 -4.72 -0.95
N PHE A 191 -5.19 -4.58 -0.24
CA PHE A 191 -3.86 -4.86 -0.74
C PHE A 191 -3.26 -6.07 -0.04
N VAL A 192 -2.75 -7.04 -0.78
CA VAL A 192 -2.07 -8.21 -0.23
C VAL A 192 -0.58 -8.10 -0.50
N THR A 193 0.24 -8.28 0.53
CA THR A 193 1.69 -8.39 0.42
C THR A 193 2.25 -9.36 1.46
N HIS A 194 3.48 -9.81 1.27
CA HIS A 194 4.28 -10.49 2.30
C HIS A 194 5.33 -9.56 2.92
N ASP A 195 5.43 -8.33 2.43
CA ASP A 195 6.40 -7.32 2.87
C ASP A 195 5.76 -6.38 3.91
N ILE A 196 6.32 -6.39 5.12
CA ILE A 196 5.84 -5.54 6.20
C ILE A 196 6.13 -4.06 5.95
N ASP A 197 7.20 -3.72 5.23
CA ASP A 197 7.53 -2.34 4.90
C ASP A 197 6.51 -1.76 3.90
N GLU A 198 6.05 -2.55 2.93
CA GLU A 198 4.92 -2.17 2.07
C GLU A 198 3.64 -1.95 2.88
N ALA A 199 3.34 -2.84 3.83
CA ALA A 199 2.14 -2.72 4.65
C ALA A 199 2.15 -1.45 5.51
N ILE A 200 3.30 -1.11 6.07
CA ILE A 200 3.50 0.10 6.88
C ILE A 200 3.44 1.37 6.02
N LEU A 201 4.01 1.32 4.81
CA LEU A 201 4.08 2.48 3.91
C LEU A 201 2.72 2.81 3.29
N LEU A 202 1.98 1.80 2.86
CA LEU A 202 0.79 1.96 2.04
C LEU A 202 -0.52 1.94 2.85
N GLY A 203 -0.55 1.22 3.97
CA GLY A 203 -1.78 0.92 4.67
C GLY A 203 -2.27 2.04 5.59
N ASP A 204 -3.54 2.40 5.47
CA ASP A 204 -4.25 3.10 6.56
C ASP A 204 -4.54 2.11 7.70
N HIS A 205 -4.76 0.84 7.36
CA HIS A 205 -4.93 -0.28 8.29
C HIS A 205 -4.14 -1.50 7.84
N VAL A 206 -3.59 -2.23 8.80
CA VAL A 206 -2.83 -3.47 8.55
C VAL A 206 -3.49 -4.64 9.25
N ALA A 207 -3.87 -5.65 8.47
CA ALA A 207 -4.37 -6.93 8.94
C ALA A 207 -3.23 -7.97 8.91
N VAL A 208 -2.67 -8.31 10.06
CA VAL A 208 -1.62 -9.33 10.17
C VAL A 208 -2.28 -10.70 10.24
N MET A 209 -2.02 -11.54 9.23
CA MET A 209 -2.58 -12.88 9.08
C MET A 209 -1.59 -13.94 9.55
N GLY A 210 -2.02 -14.83 10.43
CA GLY A 210 -1.28 -16.02 10.84
C GLY A 210 -1.64 -17.27 10.02
N ASN A 211 -0.97 -18.38 10.31
CA ASN A 211 -1.23 -19.67 9.66
C ASN A 211 -2.71 -20.06 9.76
N GLY A 212 -3.25 -20.63 8.67
CA GLY A 212 -4.65 -21.00 8.58
C GLY A 212 -5.61 -19.81 8.43
N GLY A 213 -5.11 -18.65 8.01
CA GLY A 213 -5.92 -17.45 7.76
C GLY A 213 -6.53 -16.83 9.02
N VAL A 214 -5.91 -17.05 10.17
CA VAL A 214 -6.35 -16.45 11.43
C VAL A 214 -5.87 -15.01 11.49
N LEU A 215 -6.78 -14.06 11.72
CA LEU A 215 -6.44 -12.67 11.97
C LEU A 215 -5.74 -12.55 13.34
N GLN A 216 -4.49 -12.09 13.34
CA GLN A 216 -3.67 -11.96 14.54
C GLN A 216 -3.67 -10.53 15.10
N HIS A 217 -3.83 -9.54 14.22
CA HIS A 217 -3.87 -8.11 14.57
C HIS A 217 -4.53 -7.32 13.46
N PHE A 218 -5.25 -6.25 13.83
CA PHE A 218 -5.82 -5.29 12.90
C PHE A 218 -5.81 -3.91 13.52
N SER A 219 -5.01 -3.00 12.98
CA SER A 219 -4.92 -1.61 13.45
C SER A 219 -4.25 -0.72 12.40
N PRO A 220 -4.22 0.62 12.61
CA PRO A 220 -3.30 1.48 11.87
C PRO A 220 -1.84 1.08 12.08
N PRO A 221 -0.93 1.34 11.10
CA PRO A 221 0.48 0.96 11.18
C PRO A 221 1.21 1.49 12.42
N ALA A 222 0.92 2.72 12.83
CA ALA A 222 1.56 3.30 14.03
C ALA A 222 1.24 2.50 15.30
N GLU A 223 -0.01 2.07 15.48
CA GLU A 223 -0.45 1.25 16.60
C GLU A 223 0.15 -0.16 16.53
N LEU A 224 0.16 -0.77 15.33
CA LEU A 224 0.79 -2.07 15.09
C LEU A 224 2.26 -2.10 15.56
N LEU A 225 3.02 -1.05 15.27
CA LEU A 225 4.43 -0.93 15.63
C LEU A 225 4.64 -0.69 17.14
N HIS A 226 3.74 0.08 17.75
CA HIS A 226 3.82 0.44 19.17
C HIS A 226 3.34 -0.68 20.08
N ALA A 227 2.17 -1.26 19.79
CA ALA A 227 1.47 -2.23 20.63
C ALA A 227 1.04 -3.51 19.86
N PRO A 228 2.00 -4.36 19.42
CA PRO A 228 1.67 -5.61 18.74
C PRO A 228 0.85 -6.51 19.66
N ALA A 229 -0.26 -7.08 19.17
CA ALA A 229 -1.23 -7.82 19.97
C ALA A 229 -0.67 -9.10 20.64
N ASN A 230 0.39 -9.68 20.09
CA ASN A 230 1.01 -10.91 20.62
C ASN A 230 2.44 -11.10 20.10
N ASP A 231 3.13 -12.10 20.63
CA ASP A 231 4.53 -12.43 20.27
C ASP A 231 4.71 -12.82 18.80
N PHE A 232 3.70 -13.41 18.16
CA PHE A 232 3.75 -13.72 16.72
C PHE A 232 3.83 -12.42 15.91
N VAL A 233 2.95 -11.48 16.19
CA VAL A 233 2.92 -10.18 15.54
C VAL A 233 4.22 -9.42 15.80
N ALA A 234 4.70 -9.37 17.05
CA ALA A 234 5.95 -8.70 17.41
C ALA A 234 7.17 -9.27 16.65
N ARG A 235 7.24 -10.61 16.52
CA ARG A 235 8.31 -11.28 15.75
C ARG A 235 8.18 -11.05 14.24
N PHE A 236 6.95 -11.02 13.72
CA PHE A 236 6.68 -10.81 12.29
C PHE A 236 7.08 -9.40 11.85
N ILE A 237 6.76 -8.38 12.66
CA ILE A 237 7.15 -6.98 12.39
C ILE A 237 8.69 -6.81 12.43
N GLY A 238 9.40 -7.58 13.26
CA GLY A 238 10.85 -7.55 13.39
C GLY A 238 11.34 -6.66 14.54
N ARG A 239 12.68 -6.69 14.73
CA ARG A 239 13.34 -5.98 15.86
C ARG A 239 13.47 -4.48 15.63
N ASP A 240 13.41 -4.03 14.39
CA ASP A 240 13.57 -2.64 13.97
C ASP A 240 12.25 -1.84 13.95
N ARG A 241 11.22 -2.37 14.64
CA ARG A 241 9.91 -1.72 14.77
C ARG A 241 10.00 -0.30 15.33
N GLY A 242 10.88 -0.05 16.30
CA GLY A 242 11.11 1.28 16.85
C GLY A 242 11.62 2.26 15.80
N PHE A 243 12.53 1.82 14.92
CA PHE A 243 13.02 2.64 13.82
C PHE A 243 11.92 2.91 12.77
N ARG A 244 11.10 1.90 12.47
CA ARG A 244 9.94 2.06 11.58
C ARG A 244 8.91 3.03 12.15
N ALA A 245 8.69 3.01 13.46
CA ALA A 245 7.76 3.92 14.14
C ALA A 245 8.13 5.40 13.97
N LEU A 246 9.41 5.71 13.76
CA LEU A 246 9.86 7.07 13.46
C LEU A 246 9.30 7.64 12.16
N SER A 247 8.76 6.81 11.26
CA SER A 247 8.09 7.25 10.04
C SER A 247 6.74 7.93 10.31
N PHE A 248 6.12 7.66 11.47
CA PHE A 248 4.83 8.24 11.88
C PHE A 248 4.97 9.40 12.86
N ARG A 249 6.19 9.71 13.27
CA ARG A 249 6.49 10.85 14.13
C ARG A 249 6.97 12.01 13.25
N PRO A 250 6.28 13.18 13.26
CA PRO A 250 6.70 14.30 12.43
C PRO A 250 8.00 14.92 12.95
N ALA A 251 8.86 15.38 12.07
CA ALA A 251 10.09 16.06 12.43
C ALA A 251 9.86 17.41 13.10
N SER A 252 8.65 17.97 12.98
CA SER A 252 8.21 19.13 13.74
C SER A 252 8.20 18.92 15.27
N ASP A 253 8.17 17.66 15.73
CA ASP A 253 8.24 17.30 17.16
C ASP A 253 9.65 17.33 17.72
N LEU A 254 10.66 17.50 16.86
CA LEU A 254 12.05 17.65 17.29
C LEU A 254 12.34 19.09 17.68
N ASP A 255 13.17 19.25 18.71
CA ASP A 255 13.70 20.53 19.13
C ASP A 255 14.88 20.92 18.25
N TRP A 256 14.63 21.71 17.22
CA TRP A 256 15.61 22.15 16.23
C TRP A 256 16.48 23.28 16.78
N SER A 257 17.79 23.17 16.59
CA SER A 257 18.75 24.21 16.97
C SER A 257 18.76 25.37 15.95
N PRO A 258 18.96 26.62 16.38
CA PRO A 258 19.08 27.74 15.45
C PRO A 258 20.29 27.57 14.51
N ALA A 259 20.15 27.93 13.23
CA ALA A 259 21.22 27.85 12.24
C ALA A 259 22.43 28.73 12.52
N ALA A 260 22.28 29.78 13.33
CA ALA A 260 23.34 30.75 13.66
C ALA A 260 24.58 30.14 14.34
N GLY A 261 24.51 28.91 14.81
CA GLY A 261 25.63 28.17 15.42
C GLY A 261 26.51 27.37 14.44
N TYR A 262 26.16 27.33 13.15
CA TYR A 262 26.83 26.51 12.14
C TYR A 262 27.47 27.37 11.05
N SER A 263 28.55 26.90 10.43
CA SER A 263 29.15 27.58 9.30
C SER A 263 28.32 27.48 8.04
N GLU A 264 28.43 28.45 7.12
CA GLU A 264 27.74 28.44 5.83
C GLU A 264 28.09 27.19 5.01
N ALA A 265 29.37 26.76 5.06
CA ALA A 265 29.84 25.53 4.39
C ALA A 265 29.20 24.25 4.98
N ASP A 266 28.95 24.18 6.30
CA ASP A 266 28.29 23.06 6.93
C ASP A 266 26.80 23.00 6.52
N LEU A 267 26.16 24.18 6.43
CA LEU A 267 24.77 24.28 6.01
C LEU A 267 24.56 23.94 4.53
N GLU A 268 25.49 24.37 3.65
CA GLU A 268 25.48 24.01 2.23
C GLU A 268 25.70 22.50 2.00
N ALA A 269 26.49 21.85 2.84
CA ALA A 269 26.77 20.42 2.80
C ALA A 269 25.68 19.58 3.49
N ALA A 270 24.75 20.22 4.21
CA ALA A 270 23.66 19.55 4.91
C ALA A 270 22.55 19.12 3.94
N VAL A 271 21.83 18.04 4.30
CA VAL A 271 20.66 17.63 3.55
C VAL A 271 19.43 18.38 4.08
N ALA A 272 18.72 19.07 3.17
CA ALA A 272 17.49 19.78 3.51
C ALA A 272 16.27 18.88 3.43
N ILE A 273 15.39 18.98 4.42
CA ILE A 273 14.10 18.29 4.44
C ILE A 273 12.97 19.28 4.78
N PRO A 274 11.74 19.03 4.30
CA PRO A 274 10.56 19.76 4.77
C PRO A 274 10.36 19.52 6.28
N ARG A 275 9.98 20.57 7.02
CA ARG A 275 9.66 20.45 8.45
C ARG A 275 8.53 19.46 8.76
N ALA A 276 7.65 19.23 7.79
CA ALA A 276 6.58 18.22 7.85
C ALA A 276 7.06 16.79 7.58
N ALA A 277 8.34 16.58 7.24
CA ALA A 277 8.91 15.24 7.05
C ALA A 277 8.87 14.43 8.35
N SER A 278 9.10 13.11 8.26
CA SER A 278 9.16 12.26 9.45
C SER A 278 10.50 12.36 10.18
N VAL A 279 10.52 11.99 11.47
CA VAL A 279 11.76 11.85 12.26
C VAL A 279 12.70 10.83 11.60
N ARG A 280 12.19 9.79 10.99
CA ARG A 280 12.99 8.82 10.22
C ARG A 280 13.71 9.50 9.05
N ALA A 281 13.00 10.33 8.28
CA ALA A 281 13.60 11.07 7.17
C ALA A 281 14.66 12.08 7.66
N ALA A 282 14.41 12.73 8.80
CA ALA A 282 15.39 13.62 9.42
C ALA A 282 16.66 12.88 9.83
N LEU A 283 16.53 11.70 10.43
CA LEU A 283 17.66 10.88 10.84
C LEU A 283 18.46 10.35 9.63
N ASP A 284 17.76 9.85 8.61
CA ASP A 284 18.38 9.39 7.36
C ASP A 284 19.15 10.52 6.66
N ALA A 285 18.55 11.71 6.56
CA ALA A 285 19.18 12.91 6.00
C ALA A 285 20.46 13.30 6.76
N ALA A 286 20.44 13.28 8.10
CA ALA A 286 21.60 13.57 8.90
C ALA A 286 22.72 12.53 8.74
N LEU A 287 22.37 11.23 8.62
CA LEU A 287 23.34 10.14 8.45
C LEU A 287 23.98 10.11 7.06
N THR A 288 23.26 10.57 6.03
CA THR A 288 23.72 10.56 4.62
C THR A 288 24.35 11.88 4.19
N SER A 289 24.18 12.95 4.98
CA SER A 289 24.77 14.27 4.74
C SER A 289 26.29 14.26 4.88
N LEU A 290 26.97 15.02 4.02
CA LEU A 290 28.44 15.17 4.08
C LEU A 290 28.89 15.92 5.33
N SER A 291 28.08 16.85 5.86
CA SER A 291 28.37 17.56 7.11
C SER A 291 27.83 16.81 8.35
N GLY A 292 27.10 15.70 8.19
CA GLY A 292 26.43 15.02 9.29
C GLY A 292 25.24 15.78 9.84
N LEU A 293 24.78 16.83 9.12
CA LEU A 293 23.70 17.70 9.53
C LEU A 293 22.48 17.53 8.63
N VAL A 294 21.30 17.73 9.21
CA VAL A 294 20.04 17.91 8.51
C VAL A 294 19.48 19.30 8.80
N VAL A 295 18.94 19.93 7.76
CA VAL A 295 18.31 21.25 7.82
C VAL A 295 16.82 21.11 7.60
N ALA A 296 16.01 21.56 8.55
CA ALA A 296 14.58 21.68 8.34
C ALA A 296 14.26 22.98 7.58
N GLN A 297 13.43 22.87 6.55
CA GLN A 297 12.96 24.00 5.77
C GLN A 297 11.45 24.19 5.96
N ASP A 298 11.02 25.46 6.10
CA ASP A 298 9.64 25.85 6.03
C ASP A 298 9.13 25.85 4.58
N GLN A 299 7.82 26.10 4.38
CA GLN A 299 7.18 26.09 3.05
C GLN A 299 7.78 27.12 2.08
N ASP A 300 8.37 28.19 2.59
CA ASP A 300 9.03 29.24 1.83
C ASP A 300 10.52 28.94 1.52
N GLY A 301 11.02 27.74 1.92
CA GLY A 301 12.42 27.33 1.76
C GLY A 301 13.40 27.94 2.79
N ALA A 302 12.90 28.69 3.76
CA ALA A 302 13.71 29.25 4.82
C ALA A 302 14.17 28.17 5.80
N VAL A 303 15.43 28.28 6.29
CA VAL A 303 15.98 27.37 7.30
C VAL A 303 15.29 27.59 8.63
N ALA A 304 14.49 26.63 9.06
CA ALA A 304 13.78 26.62 10.33
C ALA A 304 14.63 26.10 11.51
N GLY A 305 15.67 25.28 11.21
CA GLY A 305 16.58 24.76 12.22
C GLY A 305 17.51 23.69 11.69
N VAL A 306 18.45 23.28 12.51
CA VAL A 306 19.53 22.32 12.19
C VAL A 306 19.65 21.29 13.30
N LEU A 307 19.87 20.03 12.94
CA LEU A 307 20.19 18.93 13.87
C LEU A 307 21.25 18.01 13.26
N ASP A 308 21.99 17.33 14.14
CA ASP A 308 22.83 16.18 13.80
C ASP A 308 22.14 14.86 14.21
N ALA A 309 22.65 13.73 13.74
CA ALA A 309 22.11 12.41 14.07
C ALA A 309 22.12 12.13 15.59
N ALA A 310 23.14 12.63 16.30
CA ALA A 310 23.24 12.46 17.75
C ALA A 310 22.16 13.27 18.50
N GLY A 311 21.88 14.49 18.04
CA GLY A 311 20.80 15.35 18.55
C GLY A 311 19.44 14.71 18.38
N ILE A 312 19.18 14.18 17.18
CA ILE A 312 17.95 13.42 16.91
C ILE A 312 17.87 12.19 17.82
N GLY A 313 18.95 11.41 17.92
CA GLY A 313 19.02 10.22 18.77
C GLY A 313 18.72 10.49 20.24
N ARG A 314 19.23 11.58 20.82
CA ARG A 314 18.93 11.98 22.20
C ARG A 314 17.44 12.28 22.40
N GLN A 315 16.79 12.90 21.44
CA GLN A 315 15.37 13.24 21.53
C GLN A 315 14.43 12.06 21.28
N ILE A 316 14.91 11.02 20.57
CA ILE A 316 14.18 9.75 20.42
C ILE A 316 14.25 8.96 21.72
N GLY A 317 15.43 8.82 22.33
CA GLY A 317 15.64 8.00 23.54
C GLY A 317 15.17 8.64 24.85
N GLY A 318 15.05 9.98 24.91
CA GLY A 318 14.71 10.70 26.14
C GLY A 318 13.20 10.69 26.52
N ARG A 319 12.31 10.35 25.60
CA ARG A 319 10.85 10.32 25.85
C ARG A 319 10.30 8.95 26.27
N ASP A 320 11.07 7.87 26.06
CA ASP A 320 10.65 6.53 26.50
C ASP A 320 10.82 6.29 28.00
N SER A 321 11.51 7.19 28.72
CA SER A 321 11.69 7.09 30.19
C SER A 321 10.49 7.57 31.00
N ASP A 322 9.54 8.31 30.40
CA ASP A 322 8.36 8.83 31.12
C ASP A 322 7.10 7.95 31.01
N VAL A 323 7.18 6.81 30.30
CA VAL A 323 6.04 5.88 30.11
C VAL A 323 6.17 4.61 30.97
N VAL A 324 7.25 4.45 31.74
CA VAL A 324 7.48 3.33 32.68
C VAL A 324 7.62 3.88 34.09
N ALA A 325 6.59 4.51 34.59
CA ALA A 325 6.41 4.82 36.02
C ALA A 325 4.94 4.58 36.42
#